data_281bfb2fbefd7e7def4bf0e40dfcf1ee
#
_entry.id   281bfb2fbefd7e7def4bf0e40dfcf1ee
#
_cell.length_a   1.000
_cell.length_b   1.000
_cell.length_c   1.000
_cell.angle_alpha   90.00
_cell.angle_beta   90.00
_cell.angle_gamma   90.00
#
_symmetry.space_group_name_H-M   'P 1'
#
loop_
_entity.id
_entity.type
_entity.pdbx_description
1 polymer ?
#
loop_
_entity_poly.entity_id
_entity_poly.type
_entity_poly.pdbx_seq_one_letter_code
_entity_poly.pdbx_strand_id
1 'polypeptide(L)'
;MKGPEQLFTQIGKHWIMSKSIHWTLQNDCPQAWQSKFNALNYTIQHTPLIQLHVNKSYSTIPESVDSFNALIVSSQFSAQKISAILENKKYSFFIVGSQASSILKDAGHEILHISESSADLAKHLKDKSDVKILHLCSEKSNVDIWPTNVDTLPFYGPVENAQFNLTTNNIDSDSIIIFGSPSGVDIWFTKNINISNCTIATMGKTTANRFTNYTNQNIIIPKISTINHLCETIYNHLKHS
;
A
#
# COMPACT_ATOMS: atom_id res chain seq x y z
N MET A 1 -8.96 34.21 0.18
CA MET A 1 -8.57 32.80 -0.08
C MET A 1 -7.63 32.82 -1.28
N LYS A 2 -6.32 32.57 -1.06
CA LYS A 2 -5.36 32.45 -2.16
C LYS A 2 -5.55 31.06 -2.77
N GLY A 3 -5.77 31.01 -4.09
CA GLY A 3 -5.81 29.76 -4.83
C GLY A 3 -4.45 29.05 -4.83
N PRO A 4 -4.39 27.79 -5.30
CA PRO A 4 -3.14 27.05 -5.36
C PRO A 4 -2.15 27.83 -6.23
N GLU A 5 -0.99 28.21 -5.65
CA GLU A 5 0.11 28.79 -6.39
C GLU A 5 0.61 27.74 -7.40
N GLN A 6 0.37 28.00 -8.68
CA GLN A 6 0.94 27.21 -9.77
C GLN A 6 2.47 27.41 -9.73
N LEU A 7 3.20 26.36 -9.45
CA LEU A 7 4.66 26.36 -9.47
C LEU A 7 5.13 26.45 -10.94
N PHE A 8 5.61 27.61 -11.33
CA PHE A 8 6.24 27.84 -12.64
C PHE A 8 7.76 27.83 -12.50
N THR A 9 8.43 27.04 -13.29
CA THR A 9 9.88 27.06 -13.40
C THR A 9 10.30 27.79 -14.67
N GLN A 10 11.10 28.87 -14.56
CA GLN A 10 11.56 29.65 -15.68
C GLN A 10 12.79 28.99 -16.31
N ILE A 11 12.63 28.39 -17.49
CA ILE A 11 13.74 27.96 -18.35
C ILE A 11 13.60 28.74 -19.68
N GLY A 12 14.39 29.80 -19.83
CA GLY A 12 14.24 30.70 -20.98
C GLY A 12 12.95 31.52 -20.93
N LYS A 13 12.56 32.18 -22.03
CA LYS A 13 11.35 33.03 -22.09
C LYS A 13 10.03 32.26 -22.24
N HIS A 14 10.02 30.95 -21.97
CA HIS A 14 8.80 30.11 -22.00
C HIS A 14 8.51 29.54 -20.60
N TRP A 15 7.31 29.80 -20.10
CA TRP A 15 6.77 29.14 -18.93
C TRP A 15 6.32 27.73 -19.32
N ILE A 16 7.02 26.70 -18.87
CA ILE A 16 6.59 25.31 -19.03
C ILE A 16 5.78 24.96 -17.79
N MET A 17 4.48 24.68 -17.96
CA MET A 17 3.68 24.13 -16.88
C MET A 17 4.25 22.77 -16.47
N SER A 18 4.56 22.61 -15.19
CA SER A 18 5.01 21.32 -14.68
C SER A 18 3.83 20.34 -14.70
N LYS A 19 4.04 19.16 -15.31
CA LYS A 19 3.05 18.09 -15.32
C LYS A 19 2.98 17.42 -13.95
N SER A 20 1.84 16.84 -13.59
CA SER A 20 1.62 16.25 -12.27
C SER A 20 1.66 14.73 -12.28
N ILE A 21 2.28 14.13 -11.26
CA ILE A 21 2.10 12.74 -10.92
C ILE A 21 1.31 12.69 -9.60
N HIS A 22 0.05 12.27 -9.65
CA HIS A 22 -0.78 12.06 -8.47
C HIS A 22 -0.43 10.72 -7.83
N TRP A 23 0.33 10.79 -6.76
CA TRP A 23 0.78 9.64 -6.00
C TRP A 23 -0.27 9.29 -4.95
N THR A 24 -1.14 8.34 -5.24
CA THR A 24 -2.27 7.99 -4.36
C THR A 24 -1.97 6.84 -3.39
N LEU A 25 -0.72 6.35 -3.36
CA LEU A 25 -0.27 5.34 -2.42
C LEU A 25 -0.15 5.92 -1.01
N GLN A 26 -0.27 5.05 0.00
CA GLN A 26 -0.18 5.47 1.41
C GLN A 26 1.20 6.01 1.78
N ASN A 27 2.27 5.36 1.32
CA ASN A 27 3.64 5.81 1.56
C ASN A 27 4.06 6.83 0.50
N ASP A 28 4.91 7.77 0.86
CA ASP A 28 5.50 8.74 -0.05
C ASP A 28 6.27 8.09 -1.21
N CYS A 29 6.32 8.79 -2.33
CA CYS A 29 7.24 8.44 -3.40
C CYS A 29 8.69 8.53 -2.88
N PRO A 30 9.55 7.52 -3.11
CA PRO A 30 10.94 7.59 -2.68
C PRO A 30 11.67 8.82 -3.23
N GLN A 31 12.43 9.52 -2.38
CA GLN A 31 13.07 10.80 -2.72
C GLN A 31 13.95 10.70 -3.98
N ALA A 32 14.65 9.59 -4.16
CA ALA A 32 15.46 9.35 -5.35
C ALA A 32 14.65 9.37 -6.65
N TRP A 33 13.39 8.89 -6.60
CA TRP A 33 12.47 8.92 -7.74
C TRP A 33 11.80 10.28 -7.91
N GLN A 34 11.48 10.98 -6.82
CA GLN A 34 10.99 12.37 -6.91
C GLN A 34 11.97 13.25 -7.68
N SER A 35 13.27 13.15 -7.36
CA SER A 35 14.33 13.90 -8.06
C SER A 35 14.40 13.57 -9.56
N LYS A 36 14.25 12.28 -9.94
CA LYS A 36 14.25 11.86 -11.33
C LYS A 36 13.01 12.37 -12.10
N PHE A 37 11.83 12.34 -11.49
CA PHE A 37 10.60 12.85 -12.09
C PHE A 37 10.65 14.38 -12.24
N ASN A 38 11.16 15.08 -11.25
CA ASN A 38 11.36 16.52 -11.32
C ASN A 38 12.30 16.93 -12.47
N ALA A 39 13.34 16.13 -12.75
CA ALA A 39 14.24 16.36 -13.90
C ALA A 39 13.54 16.18 -15.26
N LEU A 40 12.38 15.54 -15.31
CA LEU A 40 11.50 15.43 -16.48
C LEU A 40 10.34 16.45 -16.45
N ASN A 41 10.40 17.47 -15.58
CA ASN A 41 9.34 18.47 -15.34
C ASN A 41 8.02 17.87 -14.83
N TYR A 42 8.07 16.76 -14.06
CA TYR A 42 6.92 16.22 -13.36
C TYR A 42 7.05 16.49 -11.86
N THR A 43 5.98 17.04 -11.26
CA THR A 43 5.86 17.24 -9.81
C THR A 43 5.05 16.12 -9.19
N ILE A 44 5.52 15.57 -8.06
CA ILE A 44 4.75 14.59 -7.30
C ILE A 44 3.75 15.31 -6.40
N GLN A 45 2.48 14.98 -6.55
CA GLN A 45 1.41 15.38 -5.64
C GLN A 45 0.98 14.16 -4.82
N HIS A 46 1.36 14.11 -3.55
CA HIS A 46 0.99 13.01 -2.65
C HIS A 46 -0.44 13.21 -2.14
N THR A 47 -1.35 12.40 -2.63
CA THR A 47 -2.79 12.45 -2.32
C THR A 47 -3.31 11.04 -2.03
N PRO A 48 -2.96 10.42 -0.89
CA PRO A 48 -3.34 9.05 -0.59
C PRO A 48 -4.86 8.89 -0.55
N LEU A 49 -5.36 7.93 -1.34
CA LEU A 49 -6.79 7.61 -1.42
C LEU A 49 -7.30 6.84 -0.21
N ILE A 50 -6.45 5.97 0.31
CA ILE A 50 -6.78 5.12 1.45
C ILE A 50 -5.81 5.35 2.59
N GLN A 51 -6.29 5.12 3.78
CA GLN A 51 -5.47 4.93 4.98
C GLN A 51 -5.84 3.61 5.65
N LEU A 52 -4.88 2.99 6.33
CA LEU A 52 -5.16 1.82 7.15
C LEU A 52 -5.65 2.27 8.52
N HIS A 53 -6.77 1.73 8.96
CA HIS A 53 -7.37 2.05 10.24
C HIS A 53 -7.64 0.78 11.04
N VAL A 54 -7.35 0.82 12.35
CA VAL A 54 -7.69 -0.28 13.24
C VAL A 54 -9.20 -0.26 13.53
N ASN A 55 -9.81 -1.44 13.63
CA ASN A 55 -11.20 -1.59 14.02
C ASN A 55 -11.31 -1.91 15.52
N LYS A 56 -12.53 -2.15 16.00
CA LYS A 56 -12.81 -2.47 17.42
C LYS A 56 -12.09 -3.73 17.94
N SER A 57 -11.77 -4.69 17.06
CA SER A 57 -11.04 -5.91 17.46
C SER A 57 -9.60 -5.63 17.89
N TYR A 58 -9.04 -4.46 17.57
CA TYR A 58 -7.70 -4.09 18.01
C TYR A 58 -7.56 -4.08 19.53
N SER A 59 -8.55 -3.56 20.25
CA SER A 59 -8.51 -3.50 21.71
C SER A 59 -8.62 -4.87 22.40
N THR A 60 -9.13 -5.89 21.72
CA THR A 60 -9.28 -7.25 22.28
C THR A 60 -8.05 -8.14 22.02
N ILE A 61 -7.05 -7.66 21.26
CA ILE A 61 -5.85 -8.44 20.93
C ILE A 61 -5.11 -8.94 22.16
N PRO A 62 -4.82 -8.12 23.22
CA PRO A 62 -4.06 -8.59 24.37
C PRO A 62 -4.70 -9.79 25.08
N GLU A 63 -6.02 -9.83 25.15
CA GLU A 63 -6.78 -10.93 25.76
C GLU A 63 -6.83 -12.17 24.84
N SER A 64 -6.90 -11.94 23.52
CA SER A 64 -7.04 -13.00 22.53
C SER A 64 -5.76 -13.81 22.33
N VAL A 65 -4.58 -13.17 22.36
CA VAL A 65 -3.30 -13.79 21.98
C VAL A 65 -2.79 -14.83 22.96
N ASP A 66 -3.16 -14.74 24.25
CA ASP A 66 -2.64 -15.62 25.30
C ASP A 66 -3.06 -17.10 25.15
N SER A 67 -4.09 -17.38 24.37
CA SER A 67 -4.56 -18.75 24.10
C SER A 67 -3.83 -19.42 22.93
N PHE A 68 -2.87 -18.75 22.30
CA PHE A 68 -2.12 -19.22 21.13
C PHE A 68 -0.64 -19.43 21.44
N ASN A 69 -0.04 -20.42 20.78
CA ASN A 69 1.39 -20.71 20.93
C ASN A 69 2.27 -19.72 20.14
N ALA A 70 1.76 -19.22 19.02
CA ALA A 70 2.45 -18.28 18.16
C ALA A 70 1.46 -17.37 17.40
N LEU A 71 1.98 -16.26 16.88
CA LEU A 71 1.22 -15.26 16.16
C LEU A 71 1.76 -15.14 14.71
N ILE A 72 0.88 -14.82 13.76
CA ILE A 72 1.28 -14.45 12.40
C ILE A 72 1.05 -12.97 12.18
N VAL A 73 2.05 -12.30 11.62
CA VAL A 73 1.97 -10.92 11.12
C VAL A 73 2.47 -10.88 9.68
N SER A 74 1.63 -10.38 8.77
CA SER A 74 1.87 -10.38 7.32
C SER A 74 1.97 -8.99 6.69
N SER A 75 2.10 -7.92 7.50
CA SER A 75 2.28 -6.56 7.01
C SER A 75 3.04 -5.68 8.01
N GLN A 76 3.70 -4.66 7.49
CA GLN A 76 4.39 -3.65 8.31
C GLN A 76 3.41 -2.91 9.24
N PHE A 77 2.22 -2.55 8.75
CA PHE A 77 1.20 -1.89 9.58
C PHE A 77 0.78 -2.75 10.75
N SER A 78 0.52 -4.05 10.50
CA SER A 78 0.20 -5.00 11.57
C SER A 78 1.34 -5.07 12.59
N ALA A 79 2.60 -5.22 12.14
CA ALA A 79 3.75 -5.27 13.04
C ALA A 79 3.86 -4.03 13.95
N GLN A 80 3.68 -2.82 13.40
CA GLN A 80 3.70 -1.57 14.17
C GLN A 80 2.60 -1.51 15.22
N LYS A 81 1.38 -1.91 14.86
CA LYS A 81 0.24 -1.87 15.79
C LYS A 81 0.35 -2.94 16.87
N ILE A 82 0.82 -4.14 16.50
CA ILE A 82 0.99 -5.26 17.43
C ILE A 82 2.14 -4.99 18.41
N SER A 83 3.29 -4.48 17.96
CA SER A 83 4.39 -4.12 18.85
C SER A 83 3.99 -3.07 19.89
N ALA A 84 3.11 -2.15 19.52
CA ALA A 84 2.61 -1.12 20.44
C ALA A 84 1.61 -1.65 21.49
N ILE A 85 0.71 -2.58 21.08
CA ILE A 85 -0.32 -3.08 22.02
C ILE A 85 0.18 -4.25 22.91
N LEU A 86 1.25 -4.95 22.48
CA LEU A 86 1.84 -6.08 23.21
C LEU A 86 3.20 -5.76 23.86
N GLU A 87 3.51 -4.49 24.07
CA GLU A 87 4.81 -4.00 24.58
C GLU A 87 5.29 -4.62 25.90
N ASN A 88 4.36 -5.06 26.73
CA ASN A 88 4.67 -5.56 28.08
C ASN A 88 4.89 -7.08 28.18
N LYS A 89 4.79 -7.81 27.06
CA LYS A 89 4.89 -9.27 27.05
C LYS A 89 5.56 -9.77 25.79
N LYS A 90 6.44 -10.77 25.95
CA LYS A 90 7.15 -11.39 24.83
C LYS A 90 6.30 -12.49 24.19
N TYR A 91 6.17 -12.44 22.86
CA TYR A 91 5.46 -13.43 22.04
C TYR A 91 6.36 -13.96 20.91
N SER A 92 5.97 -15.11 20.36
CA SER A 92 6.67 -15.76 19.25
C SER A 92 5.90 -15.53 17.94
N PHE A 93 6.59 -15.17 16.88
CA PHE A 93 5.98 -14.76 15.61
C PHE A 93 6.47 -15.55 14.40
N PHE A 94 5.55 -15.91 13.53
CA PHE A 94 5.77 -16.21 12.12
C PHE A 94 5.48 -14.95 11.31
N ILE A 95 6.37 -14.58 10.38
CA ILE A 95 6.30 -13.26 9.74
C ILE A 95 6.38 -13.37 8.22
N VAL A 96 5.65 -12.48 7.53
CA VAL A 96 5.83 -12.22 6.12
C VAL A 96 6.51 -10.86 5.94
N GLY A 97 7.69 -10.86 5.31
CA GLY A 97 8.46 -9.67 4.96
C GLY A 97 9.46 -9.21 6.04
N SER A 98 10.61 -8.73 5.58
CA SER A 98 11.73 -8.32 6.43
C SER A 98 11.45 -7.09 7.29
N GLN A 99 10.67 -6.12 6.78
CA GLN A 99 10.34 -4.90 7.52
C GLN A 99 9.47 -5.19 8.75
N ALA A 100 8.48 -6.05 8.62
CA ALA A 100 7.65 -6.48 9.75
C ALA A 100 8.50 -7.23 10.80
N SER A 101 9.46 -8.03 10.34
CA SER A 101 10.39 -8.75 11.22
C SER A 101 11.27 -7.81 12.04
N SER A 102 11.85 -6.77 11.43
CA SER A 102 12.67 -5.79 12.15
C SER A 102 11.87 -5.11 13.26
N ILE A 103 10.65 -4.63 12.97
CA ILE A 103 9.80 -3.94 13.95
C ILE A 103 9.54 -4.82 15.18
N LEU A 104 9.18 -6.09 14.98
CA LEU A 104 8.85 -6.99 16.09
C LEU A 104 10.09 -7.46 16.86
N LYS A 105 11.25 -7.61 16.19
CA LYS A 105 12.54 -7.87 16.87
C LYS A 105 12.97 -6.70 17.76
N ASP A 106 12.85 -5.48 17.24
CA ASP A 106 13.22 -4.26 17.97
C ASP A 106 12.31 -4.06 19.19
N ALA A 107 11.05 -4.54 19.13
CA ALA A 107 10.12 -4.59 20.25
C ALA A 107 10.41 -5.77 21.24
N GLY A 108 11.45 -6.58 21.02
CA GLY A 108 11.86 -7.67 21.90
C GLY A 108 11.12 -8.99 21.73
N HIS A 109 10.31 -9.14 20.69
CA HIS A 109 9.59 -10.38 20.40
C HIS A 109 10.50 -11.43 19.72
N GLU A 110 10.11 -12.70 19.83
CA GLU A 110 10.79 -13.81 19.19
C GLU A 110 10.28 -14.03 17.77
N ILE A 111 11.20 -14.22 16.81
CA ILE A 111 10.85 -14.51 15.43
C ILE A 111 11.17 -15.97 15.12
N LEU A 112 10.14 -16.80 14.95
CA LEU A 112 10.28 -18.23 14.69
C LEU A 112 10.64 -18.49 13.22
N HIS A 113 10.06 -17.70 12.29
CA HIS A 113 10.31 -17.85 10.85
C HIS A 113 9.91 -16.59 10.07
N ILE A 114 10.62 -16.34 8.97
CA ILE A 114 10.32 -15.25 8.04
C ILE A 114 10.13 -15.83 6.64
N SER A 115 9.01 -15.52 6.00
CA SER A 115 8.72 -15.87 4.61
C SER A 115 8.62 -14.63 3.74
N GLU A 116 8.81 -14.78 2.43
CA GLU A 116 8.64 -13.67 1.48
C GLU A 116 7.17 -13.42 1.13
N SER A 117 6.32 -14.45 1.21
CA SER A 117 4.89 -14.35 0.94
C SER A 117 4.04 -15.14 1.94
N SER A 118 2.75 -14.76 2.04
CA SER A 118 1.78 -15.51 2.85
C SER A 118 1.59 -16.95 2.35
N ALA A 119 1.71 -17.17 1.04
CA ALA A 119 1.60 -18.51 0.47
C ALA A 119 2.76 -19.41 0.87
N ASP A 120 4.00 -18.86 0.95
CA ASP A 120 5.17 -19.62 1.38
C ASP A 120 5.11 -19.90 2.88
N LEU A 121 4.66 -18.93 3.67
CA LEU A 121 4.44 -19.14 5.10
C LEU A 121 3.36 -20.22 5.35
N ALA A 122 2.26 -20.18 4.62
CA ALA A 122 1.20 -21.19 4.74
C ALA A 122 1.71 -22.61 4.42
N LYS A 123 2.59 -22.76 3.42
CA LYS A 123 3.27 -24.03 3.13
C LYS A 123 4.14 -24.50 4.30
N HIS A 124 4.95 -23.57 4.87
CA HIS A 124 5.82 -23.86 6.02
C HIS A 124 5.03 -24.33 7.25
N LEU A 125 3.80 -23.84 7.42
CA LEU A 125 2.96 -24.16 8.58
C LEU A 125 2.17 -25.49 8.45
N LYS A 126 2.10 -26.11 7.26
CA LYS A 126 1.36 -27.36 7.07
C LYS A 126 1.82 -28.49 7.97
N ASP A 127 3.13 -28.56 8.24
CA ASP A 127 3.75 -29.61 9.06
C ASP A 127 3.80 -29.26 10.56
N LYS A 128 3.10 -28.19 10.99
CA LYS A 128 3.05 -27.70 12.38
C LYS A 128 1.64 -27.74 12.97
N SER A 129 0.90 -28.82 12.70
CA SER A 129 -0.51 -28.98 13.08
C SER A 129 -0.78 -28.96 14.59
N ASP A 130 0.24 -29.22 15.39
CA ASP A 130 0.22 -29.22 16.86
C ASP A 130 0.38 -27.82 17.49
N VAL A 131 0.72 -26.81 16.68
CA VAL A 131 0.91 -25.42 17.11
C VAL A 131 -0.37 -24.64 16.83
N LYS A 132 -1.04 -24.11 17.86
CA LYS A 132 -2.18 -23.23 17.71
C LYS A 132 -1.71 -21.81 17.42
N ILE A 133 -2.09 -21.27 16.28
CA ILE A 133 -1.55 -20.01 15.74
C ILE A 133 -2.68 -19.01 15.50
N LEU A 134 -2.45 -17.72 15.83
CA LEU A 134 -3.36 -16.62 15.48
C LEU A 134 -2.77 -15.70 14.43
N HIS A 135 -3.43 -15.56 13.29
CA HIS A 135 -3.08 -14.59 12.27
C HIS A 135 -3.76 -13.24 12.53
N LEU A 136 -2.98 -12.25 12.93
CA LEU A 136 -3.38 -10.86 13.16
C LEU A 136 -3.33 -10.11 11.82
N CYS A 137 -4.48 -9.92 11.18
CA CYS A 137 -4.53 -9.59 9.76
C CYS A 137 -5.45 -8.41 9.41
N SER A 138 -5.41 -8.02 8.14
CA SER A 138 -6.36 -7.09 7.54
C SER A 138 -7.70 -7.78 7.27
N GLU A 139 -8.80 -7.02 7.32
CA GLU A 139 -10.14 -7.44 6.86
C GLU A 139 -10.17 -7.88 5.37
N LYS A 140 -9.17 -7.47 4.59
CA LYS A 140 -9.01 -7.83 3.17
C LYS A 140 -8.01 -8.96 2.93
N SER A 141 -7.49 -9.58 4.00
CA SER A 141 -6.56 -10.70 3.85
C SER A 141 -7.26 -11.94 3.28
N ASN A 142 -6.56 -12.66 2.39
CA ASN A 142 -7.02 -13.98 1.99
C ASN A 142 -6.73 -14.97 3.12
N VAL A 143 -7.76 -15.39 3.82
CA VAL A 143 -7.66 -16.29 4.97
C VAL A 143 -7.74 -17.78 4.60
N ASP A 144 -8.21 -18.12 3.40
CA ASP A 144 -8.42 -19.50 2.94
C ASP A 144 -7.11 -20.26 2.65
N ILE A 145 -5.98 -19.52 2.59
CA ILE A 145 -4.67 -20.14 2.34
C ILE A 145 -4.07 -20.83 3.56
N TRP A 146 -4.57 -20.51 4.77
CA TRP A 146 -3.99 -20.98 6.01
C TRP A 146 -4.43 -22.43 6.36
N PRO A 147 -3.55 -23.23 6.98
CA PRO A 147 -3.95 -24.54 7.51
C PRO A 147 -4.91 -24.37 8.69
N THR A 148 -5.59 -25.47 9.03
CA THR A 148 -6.71 -25.51 10.00
C THR A 148 -6.34 -25.14 11.45
N ASN A 149 -5.05 -25.17 11.81
CA ASN A 149 -4.52 -24.78 13.11
C ASN A 149 -4.23 -23.27 13.20
N VAL A 150 -4.56 -22.51 12.16
CA VAL A 150 -4.41 -21.05 12.14
C VAL A 150 -5.78 -20.39 12.21
N ASP A 151 -6.07 -19.79 13.34
CA ASP A 151 -7.22 -18.90 13.50
C ASP A 151 -6.87 -17.50 12.97
N THR A 152 -7.87 -16.70 12.61
CA THR A 152 -7.66 -15.35 12.08
C THR A 152 -8.42 -14.31 12.91
N LEU A 153 -7.74 -13.17 13.17
CA LEU A 153 -8.34 -12.01 13.81
C LEU A 153 -8.11 -10.77 12.94
N PRO A 154 -9.09 -10.40 12.10
CA PRO A 154 -9.05 -9.17 11.34
C PRO A 154 -9.21 -7.97 12.27
N PHE A 155 -8.17 -7.14 12.41
CA PHE A 155 -8.19 -6.01 13.34
C PHE A 155 -7.96 -4.64 12.68
N TYR A 156 -7.71 -4.61 11.38
CA TYR A 156 -7.57 -3.37 10.62
C TYR A 156 -8.01 -3.56 9.17
N GLY A 157 -8.29 -2.45 8.51
CA GLY A 157 -8.64 -2.46 7.09
C GLY A 157 -8.35 -1.13 6.41
N PRO A 158 -8.42 -1.11 5.06
CA PRO A 158 -8.36 0.13 4.31
C PRO A 158 -9.69 0.90 4.47
N VAL A 159 -9.57 2.16 4.84
CA VAL A 159 -10.67 3.12 4.82
C VAL A 159 -10.34 4.27 3.87
N GLU A 160 -11.35 4.97 3.41
CA GLU A 160 -11.14 6.21 2.66
C GLU A 160 -10.35 7.21 3.50
N ASN A 161 -9.37 7.85 2.89
CA ASN A 161 -8.67 8.95 3.55
C ASN A 161 -9.56 10.20 3.56
N ALA A 162 -10.01 10.60 4.74
CA ALA A 162 -10.86 11.78 4.93
C ALA A 162 -10.19 13.09 4.46
N GLN A 163 -8.87 13.12 4.35
CA GLN A 163 -8.11 14.27 3.84
C GLN A 163 -7.96 14.26 2.32
N PHE A 164 -8.46 13.22 1.63
CA PHE A 164 -8.42 13.17 0.18
C PHE A 164 -9.36 14.23 -0.41
N ASN A 165 -8.79 15.22 -1.08
CA ASN A 165 -9.48 16.40 -1.60
C ASN A 165 -9.25 16.65 -3.10
N LEU A 166 -8.71 15.67 -3.83
CA LEU A 166 -8.52 15.79 -5.26
C LEU A 166 -9.88 15.85 -5.98
N THR A 167 -10.00 16.77 -6.93
CA THR A 167 -11.20 16.93 -7.78
C THR A 167 -10.77 16.91 -9.24
N THR A 168 -11.71 16.73 -10.15
CA THR A 168 -11.46 16.76 -11.61
C THR A 168 -10.73 18.04 -12.05
N ASN A 169 -11.03 19.17 -11.42
CA ASN A 169 -10.42 20.47 -11.77
C ASN A 169 -8.95 20.59 -11.31
N ASN A 170 -8.47 19.66 -10.47
CA ASN A 170 -7.07 19.65 -10.01
C ASN A 170 -6.20 18.67 -10.82
N ILE A 171 -6.75 18.06 -11.87
CA ILE A 171 -6.06 17.05 -12.69
C ILE A 171 -5.88 17.60 -14.07
N ASP A 172 -4.62 17.82 -14.46
CA ASP A 172 -4.26 18.24 -15.81
C ASP A 172 -4.36 17.06 -16.78
N SER A 173 -4.63 17.35 -18.06
CA SER A 173 -4.83 16.32 -19.10
C SER A 173 -3.65 15.37 -19.29
N ASP A 174 -2.43 15.79 -18.99
CA ASP A 174 -1.21 14.97 -19.15
C ASP A 174 -0.71 14.41 -17.81
N SER A 175 -1.55 14.42 -16.77
CA SER A 175 -1.20 13.89 -15.47
C SER A 175 -1.07 12.36 -15.49
N ILE A 176 -0.21 11.86 -14.62
CA ILE A 176 -0.16 10.43 -14.31
C ILE A 176 -0.84 10.20 -12.97
N ILE A 177 -1.73 9.22 -12.91
CA ILE A 177 -2.38 8.84 -11.65
C ILE A 177 -1.97 7.43 -11.27
N ILE A 178 -1.45 7.26 -10.08
CA ILE A 178 -0.90 5.99 -9.61
C ILE A 178 -1.84 5.37 -8.58
N PHE A 179 -2.19 4.09 -8.77
CA PHE A 179 -3.04 3.34 -7.85
C PHE A 179 -2.31 2.16 -7.24
N GLY A 180 -2.33 2.07 -5.92
CA GLY A 180 -1.65 1.01 -5.15
C GLY A 180 -2.48 -0.25 -4.96
N SER A 181 -3.82 -0.17 -5.00
CA SER A 181 -4.71 -1.27 -4.65
C SER A 181 -6.07 -1.19 -5.34
N PRO A 182 -6.78 -2.33 -5.48
CA PRO A 182 -8.15 -2.34 -5.98
C PRO A 182 -9.11 -1.45 -5.17
N SER A 183 -8.97 -1.40 -3.85
CA SER A 183 -9.78 -0.54 -2.99
C SER A 183 -9.60 0.95 -3.30
N GLY A 184 -8.37 1.37 -3.65
CA GLY A 184 -8.11 2.74 -4.09
C GLY A 184 -8.81 3.06 -5.41
N VAL A 185 -8.86 2.11 -6.35
CA VAL A 185 -9.62 2.26 -7.61
C VAL A 185 -11.11 2.46 -7.31
N ASP A 186 -11.69 1.61 -6.46
CA ASP A 186 -13.10 1.71 -6.11
C ASP A 186 -13.45 3.07 -5.48
N ILE A 187 -12.66 3.53 -4.52
CA ILE A 187 -12.84 4.84 -3.88
C ILE A 187 -12.75 5.96 -4.92
N TRP A 188 -11.77 5.90 -5.83
CA TRP A 188 -11.63 6.92 -6.86
C TRP A 188 -12.91 7.09 -7.69
N PHE A 189 -13.47 5.99 -8.17
CA PHE A 189 -14.67 6.04 -9.00
C PHE A 189 -15.93 6.44 -8.23
N THR A 190 -16.01 6.22 -6.92
CA THR A 190 -17.10 6.77 -6.09
C THR A 190 -17.07 8.30 -6.00
N LYS A 191 -15.91 8.92 -6.24
CA LYS A 191 -15.75 10.39 -6.22
C LYS A 191 -16.10 11.07 -7.54
N ASN A 192 -16.44 10.31 -8.59
CA ASN A 192 -16.74 10.83 -9.93
C ASN A 192 -15.63 11.73 -10.52
N ILE A 193 -14.37 11.44 -10.21
CA ILE A 193 -13.22 12.19 -10.72
C ILE A 193 -12.90 11.68 -12.12
N ASN A 194 -12.95 12.56 -13.11
CA ASN A 194 -12.66 12.22 -14.50
C ASN A 194 -11.14 12.00 -14.71
N ILE A 195 -10.78 10.89 -15.36
CA ILE A 195 -9.41 10.50 -15.68
C ILE A 195 -9.21 10.21 -17.18
N SER A 196 -10.16 10.54 -18.04
CA SER A 196 -10.16 10.15 -19.46
C SER A 196 -8.92 10.63 -20.23
N ASN A 197 -8.30 11.70 -19.81
CA ASN A 197 -7.11 12.27 -20.45
C ASN A 197 -5.81 12.04 -19.69
N CYS A 198 -5.83 11.17 -18.68
CA CYS A 198 -4.67 10.90 -17.84
C CYS A 198 -4.02 9.57 -18.19
N THR A 199 -2.73 9.44 -17.91
CA THR A 199 -2.06 8.16 -17.91
C THR A 199 -2.28 7.48 -16.57
N ILE A 200 -2.71 6.21 -16.58
CA ILE A 200 -2.93 5.43 -15.37
C ILE A 200 -1.74 4.49 -15.16
N ALA A 201 -1.23 4.45 -13.94
CA ALA A 201 -0.25 3.47 -13.51
C ALA A 201 -0.75 2.71 -12.28
N THR A 202 -0.47 1.41 -12.20
CA THR A 202 -0.90 0.57 -11.08
C THR A 202 0.24 -0.24 -10.52
N MET A 203 0.17 -0.56 -9.22
CA MET A 203 1.19 -1.36 -8.53
C MET A 203 1.31 -2.79 -9.08
N GLY A 204 0.26 -3.33 -9.70
CA GLY A 204 0.27 -4.67 -10.26
C GLY A 204 -1.03 -5.04 -10.97
N LYS A 205 -1.04 -6.23 -11.56
CA LYS A 205 -2.14 -6.75 -12.38
C LYS A 205 -3.50 -6.79 -11.66
N THR A 206 -3.53 -7.13 -10.39
CA THR A 206 -4.79 -7.18 -9.60
C THR A 206 -5.46 -5.81 -9.54
N THR A 207 -4.67 -4.75 -9.33
CA THR A 207 -5.16 -3.37 -9.34
C THR A 207 -5.57 -2.93 -10.75
N ALA A 208 -4.78 -3.27 -11.77
CA ALA A 208 -5.11 -2.96 -13.16
C ALA A 208 -6.42 -3.64 -13.61
N ASN A 209 -6.60 -4.91 -13.28
CA ASN A 209 -7.82 -5.65 -13.60
C ASN A 209 -9.08 -5.01 -12.97
N ARG A 210 -8.95 -4.29 -11.85
CA ARG A 210 -10.09 -3.58 -11.25
C ARG A 210 -10.60 -2.45 -12.13
N PHE A 211 -9.72 -1.83 -12.92
CA PHE A 211 -10.10 -0.77 -13.86
C PHE A 211 -10.97 -1.25 -15.03
N THR A 212 -10.91 -2.52 -15.41
CA THR A 212 -11.74 -3.05 -16.52
C THR A 212 -13.23 -2.85 -16.30
N ASN A 213 -13.66 -2.67 -15.06
CA ASN A 213 -15.04 -2.36 -14.69
C ASN A 213 -15.43 -0.88 -14.97
N TYR A 214 -14.45 -0.02 -15.24
CA TYR A 214 -14.66 1.43 -15.30
C TYR A 214 -14.13 2.08 -16.58
N THR A 215 -13.08 1.54 -17.18
CA THR A 215 -12.42 2.13 -18.35
C THR A 215 -11.64 1.09 -19.15
N ASN A 216 -11.48 1.35 -20.46
CA ASN A 216 -10.66 0.55 -21.37
C ASN A 216 -9.30 1.22 -21.68
N GLN A 217 -8.85 2.17 -20.86
CA GLN A 217 -7.56 2.86 -21.07
C GLN A 217 -6.38 1.91 -20.89
N ASN A 218 -5.29 2.20 -21.61
CA ASN A 218 -4.03 1.52 -21.37
C ASN A 218 -3.46 1.90 -20.00
N ILE A 219 -3.03 0.88 -19.25
CA ILE A 219 -2.54 1.03 -17.88
C ILE A 219 -1.08 0.61 -17.84
N ILE A 220 -0.23 1.46 -17.26
CA ILE A 220 1.16 1.12 -16.97
C ILE A 220 1.21 0.15 -15.80
N ILE A 221 1.80 -1.04 -16.02
CA ILE A 221 1.92 -2.09 -15.00
C ILE A 221 3.39 -2.53 -14.93
N PRO A 222 4.05 -2.48 -13.78
CA PRO A 222 5.42 -2.97 -13.63
C PRO A 222 5.47 -4.50 -13.72
N LYS A 223 6.60 -5.03 -14.18
CA LYS A 223 6.84 -6.50 -14.23
C LYS A 223 6.84 -7.13 -12.82
N ILE A 224 7.35 -6.39 -11.84
CA ILE A 224 7.41 -6.79 -10.44
C ILE A 224 6.66 -5.75 -9.62
N SER A 225 5.75 -6.19 -8.76
CA SER A 225 4.88 -5.31 -7.96
C SER A 225 5.62 -4.68 -6.76
N THR A 226 6.62 -3.85 -7.05
CA THR A 226 7.34 -3.05 -6.06
C THR A 226 7.35 -1.58 -6.46
N ILE A 227 7.47 -0.69 -5.48
CA ILE A 227 7.53 0.76 -5.71
C ILE A 227 8.66 1.13 -6.67
N ASN A 228 9.84 0.54 -6.52
CA ASN A 228 10.97 0.84 -7.39
C ASN A 228 10.71 0.46 -8.85
N HIS A 229 10.17 -0.74 -9.11
CA HIS A 229 9.83 -1.16 -10.47
C HIS A 229 8.68 -0.34 -11.07
N LEU A 230 7.71 0.06 -10.26
CA LEU A 230 6.65 0.97 -10.71
C LEU A 230 7.23 2.31 -11.13
N CYS A 231 8.04 2.94 -10.30
CA CYS A 231 8.70 4.21 -10.61
C CYS A 231 9.59 4.10 -11.86
N GLU A 232 10.38 3.02 -11.97
CA GLU A 232 11.22 2.76 -13.16
C GLU A 232 10.39 2.63 -14.43
N THR A 233 9.27 1.89 -14.36
CA THR A 233 8.38 1.69 -15.51
C THR A 233 7.75 3.01 -15.97
N ILE A 234 7.27 3.83 -15.01
CA ILE A 234 6.73 5.17 -15.28
C ILE A 234 7.82 6.06 -15.89
N TYR A 235 9.01 6.10 -15.30
CA TYR A 235 10.11 6.92 -15.77
C TYR A 235 10.52 6.59 -17.21
N ASN A 236 10.61 5.30 -17.53
CA ASN A 236 10.91 4.86 -18.88
C ASN A 236 9.80 5.22 -19.88
N HIS A 237 8.53 5.10 -19.48
CA HIS A 237 7.39 5.56 -20.29
C HIS A 237 7.51 7.05 -20.61
N LEU A 238 7.80 7.88 -19.60
CA LEU A 238 7.91 9.34 -19.77
C LEU A 238 9.09 9.79 -20.63
N LYS A 239 10.16 9.01 -20.69
CA LYS A 239 11.31 9.31 -21.57
C LYS A 239 11.05 9.06 -23.06
N HIS A 240 10.05 8.23 -23.37
CA HIS A 240 9.74 7.81 -24.71
C HIS A 240 8.40 8.36 -25.23
N SER A 241 7.70 9.15 -24.41
CA SER A 241 6.48 9.89 -24.76
C SER A 241 6.82 11.34 -25.10
#